data_b7a865c88951ac91b072d4e10863ecb9
#
_entry.id   b7a865c88951ac91b072d4e10863ecb9
#
_cell.length_a   1.000
_cell.length_b   1.000
_cell.length_c   1.000
_cell.angle_alpha   90.00
_cell.angle_beta   90.00
_cell.angle_gamma   90.00
#
_symmetry.space_group_name_H-M   'P 1'
#
loop_
_entity.id
_entity.type
_entity.pdbx_description
1 polymer ?
#
loop_
_entity_poly.entity_id
_entity_poly.type
_entity_poly.pdbx_seq_one_letter_code
_entity_poly.pdbx_strand_id
1 'polypeptide(L)'
;QYRPVFKLINADRPRLLVADEVGVGKTIEAGLILKELQARSDIKSVLIICPKALVAERKWELEMKRFDENFVPLNGTLLRHCIKESHLSGEWPAQYEKVILPTSLFDNDLLFGKSGKSKSRDPGLLDLDPAPKFDLVIVDEAHHIRNSETFLHQAVRYFADNAEAVVFLSATPVQLGRDDLFTLLNVLRPD
;
A
#
# COMPACT_ATOMS: atom_id res chain seq x y z
N GLN A 1 4.28 -12.76 20.91
CA GLN A 1 4.02 -11.76 19.84
C GLN A 1 4.53 -12.19 18.46
N TYR A 2 5.58 -13.01 18.35
CA TYR A 2 6.16 -13.41 17.05
C TYR A 2 5.48 -14.61 16.34
N ARG A 3 4.62 -15.36 17.03
CA ARG A 3 4.00 -16.58 16.46
C ARG A 3 3.04 -16.37 15.28
N PRO A 4 2.20 -15.33 15.22
CA PRO A 4 1.32 -15.09 14.07
C PRO A 4 2.09 -14.71 12.80
N VAL A 5 3.18 -13.96 12.94
CA VAL A 5 4.04 -13.50 11.84
C VAL A 5 4.71 -14.69 11.12
N PHE A 6 5.24 -15.65 11.88
CA PHE A 6 5.89 -16.83 11.29
C PHE A 6 4.95 -17.70 10.45
N LYS A 7 3.68 -17.78 10.84
CA LYS A 7 2.71 -18.65 10.17
C LYS A 7 2.25 -18.10 8.81
N LEU A 8 2.25 -16.77 8.66
CA LEU A 8 1.83 -16.07 7.44
C LEU A 8 2.98 -15.82 6.47
N ILE A 9 4.20 -15.65 6.96
CA ILE A 9 5.41 -15.48 6.13
C ILE A 9 5.73 -16.78 5.33
N ASN A 10 5.32 -17.92 5.81
CA ASN A 10 5.49 -19.21 5.12
C ASN A 10 4.40 -19.51 4.07
N ALA A 11 3.40 -18.62 3.90
CA ALA A 11 2.41 -18.76 2.85
C ALA A 11 2.97 -18.30 1.49
N ASP A 12 2.49 -18.88 0.40
CA ASP A 12 2.92 -18.52 -0.97
C ASP A 12 2.66 -17.05 -1.31
N ARG A 13 1.56 -16.51 -0.80
CA ARG A 13 1.23 -15.07 -0.92
C ARG A 13 0.82 -14.52 0.45
N PRO A 14 1.79 -14.07 1.26
CA PRO A 14 1.51 -13.64 2.63
C PRO A 14 0.53 -12.46 2.70
N ARG A 15 -0.47 -12.61 3.54
CA ARG A 15 -1.47 -11.57 3.85
C ARG A 15 -1.58 -11.45 5.37
N LEU A 16 -1.26 -10.29 5.92
CA LEU A 16 -1.19 -10.09 7.35
C LEU A 16 -2.00 -8.86 7.78
N LEU A 17 -2.85 -9.04 8.78
CA LEU A 17 -3.47 -7.95 9.52
C LEU A 17 -2.80 -7.84 10.88
N VAL A 18 -2.11 -6.74 11.12
CA VAL A 18 -1.53 -6.39 12.42
C VAL A 18 -2.48 -5.42 13.11
N ALA A 19 -3.15 -5.90 14.13
CA ALA A 19 -4.06 -5.11 14.94
C ALA A 19 -3.51 -5.05 16.36
N ASP A 20 -3.08 -3.88 16.79
CA ASP A 20 -2.52 -3.66 18.11
C ASP A 20 -2.97 -2.32 18.68
N GLU A 21 -2.88 -2.18 20.00
CA GLU A 21 -3.29 -0.96 20.69
C GLU A 21 -2.51 0.27 20.23
N VAL A 22 -3.16 1.41 20.30
CA VAL A 22 -2.66 2.69 19.85
C VAL A 22 -1.27 3.01 20.41
N GLY A 23 -0.31 3.28 19.53
CA GLY A 23 0.93 3.98 19.85
C GLY A 23 2.17 3.12 20.06
N VAL A 24 2.10 1.79 19.97
CA VAL A 24 3.26 0.95 20.29
C VAL A 24 3.74 0.14 19.09
N GLY A 25 4.64 0.74 18.28
CA GLY A 25 5.56 -0.03 17.47
C GLY A 25 5.02 -0.69 16.20
N LYS A 26 3.85 -0.33 15.66
CA LYS A 26 3.34 -0.91 14.39
C LYS A 26 4.29 -0.66 13.22
N THR A 27 4.89 0.51 13.12
CA THR A 27 5.90 0.83 12.10
C THR A 27 7.16 0.00 12.26
N ILE A 28 7.56 -0.28 13.49
CA ILE A 28 8.69 -1.17 13.80
C ILE A 28 8.35 -2.62 13.45
N GLU A 29 7.15 -3.08 13.78
CA GLU A 29 6.68 -4.41 13.37
C GLU A 29 6.67 -4.57 11.86
N ALA A 30 6.19 -3.56 11.12
CA ALA A 30 6.23 -3.55 9.67
C ALA A 30 7.65 -3.61 9.12
N GLY A 31 8.59 -2.88 9.71
CA GLY A 31 10.01 -2.94 9.36
C GLY A 31 10.62 -4.33 9.60
N LEU A 32 10.29 -4.97 10.71
CA LEU A 32 10.72 -6.33 11.01
C LEU A 32 10.14 -7.34 10.02
N ILE A 33 8.86 -7.20 9.68
CA ILE A 33 8.20 -8.04 8.66
C ILE A 33 8.89 -7.87 7.30
N LEU A 34 9.19 -6.63 6.91
CA LEU A 34 9.92 -6.35 5.67
C LEU A 34 11.27 -7.07 5.65
N LYS A 35 12.06 -6.98 6.72
CA LYS A 35 13.35 -7.65 6.81
C LYS A 35 13.24 -9.18 6.77
N GLU A 36 12.23 -9.75 7.42
CA GLU A 36 11.96 -11.19 7.34
C GLU A 36 11.56 -11.63 5.93
N LEU A 37 10.72 -10.87 5.26
CA LEU A 37 10.35 -11.16 3.88
C LEU A 37 11.53 -11.04 2.92
N GLN A 38 12.38 -10.04 3.11
CA GLN A 38 13.61 -9.88 2.32
C GLN A 38 14.61 -11.03 2.54
N ALA A 39 14.68 -11.58 3.74
CA ALA A 39 15.54 -12.72 4.04
C ALA A 39 15.05 -14.03 3.40
N ARG A 40 13.75 -14.14 3.08
CA ARG A 40 13.12 -15.36 2.56
C ARG A 40 12.80 -15.31 1.08
N SER A 41 12.65 -14.13 0.53
CA SER A 41 12.27 -13.92 -0.86
C SER A 41 12.86 -12.62 -1.40
N ASP A 42 12.83 -12.47 -2.72
CA ASP A 42 13.39 -11.30 -3.41
C ASP A 42 12.39 -10.14 -3.37
N ILE A 43 12.36 -9.41 -2.25
CA ILE A 43 11.52 -8.22 -2.07
C ILE A 43 12.31 -6.97 -2.45
N LYS A 44 12.01 -6.40 -3.62
CA LYS A 44 12.65 -5.19 -4.15
C LYS A 44 11.72 -3.97 -4.11
N SER A 45 10.47 -4.15 -4.53
CA SER A 45 9.48 -3.09 -4.61
C SER A 45 8.54 -3.12 -3.42
N VAL A 46 8.41 -1.98 -2.74
CA VAL A 46 7.57 -1.83 -1.56
C VAL A 46 6.76 -0.55 -1.64
N LEU A 47 5.45 -0.68 -1.48
CA LEU A 47 4.51 0.43 -1.42
C LEU A 47 3.98 0.58 0.00
N ILE A 48 4.10 1.77 0.57
CA ILE A 48 3.47 2.15 1.85
C ILE A 48 2.37 3.16 1.56
N ILE A 49 1.16 2.85 2.00
CA ILE A 49 0.00 3.75 1.93
C ILE A 49 -0.34 4.18 3.36
N CYS A 50 -0.34 5.47 3.63
CA CYS A 50 -0.57 5.99 4.98
C CYS A 50 -1.29 7.34 4.95
N PRO A 51 -1.88 7.79 6.08
CA PRO A 51 -2.48 9.11 6.19
C PRO A 51 -1.50 10.23 5.84
N LYS A 52 -2.02 11.30 5.21
CA LYS A 52 -1.23 12.47 4.80
C LYS A 52 -0.40 13.08 5.94
N ALA A 53 -0.96 13.12 7.15
CA ALA A 53 -0.25 13.67 8.32
C ALA A 53 1.06 12.93 8.60
N LEU A 54 1.08 11.60 8.45
CA LEU A 54 2.27 10.78 8.67
C LEU A 54 3.34 10.99 7.59
N VAL A 55 2.93 11.32 6.38
CA VAL A 55 3.86 11.73 5.30
C VAL A 55 4.48 13.08 5.61
N ALA A 56 3.68 14.06 6.04
CA ALA A 56 4.16 15.39 6.42
C ALA A 56 5.14 15.35 7.61
N GLU A 57 4.90 14.50 8.58
CA GLU A 57 5.79 14.26 9.72
C GLU A 57 7.02 13.40 9.37
N ARG A 58 7.12 12.89 8.15
CA ARG A 58 8.17 11.99 7.68
C ARG A 58 8.32 10.72 8.53
N LYS A 59 7.25 10.29 9.19
CA LYS A 59 7.29 9.19 10.16
C LYS A 59 7.77 7.88 9.51
N TRP A 60 7.13 7.45 8.44
CA TRP A 60 7.51 6.22 7.72
C TRP A 60 8.89 6.30 7.10
N GLU A 61 9.21 7.42 6.48
CA GLU A 61 10.53 7.65 5.87
C GLU A 61 11.66 7.51 6.89
N LEU A 62 11.51 8.13 8.06
CA LEU A 62 12.51 8.10 9.11
C LEU A 62 12.59 6.73 9.82
N GLU A 63 11.45 6.09 10.07
CA GLU A 63 11.44 4.75 10.69
C GLU A 63 12.07 3.70 9.75
N MET A 64 11.78 3.76 8.45
CA MET A 64 12.37 2.81 7.50
C MET A 64 13.89 3.00 7.34
N LYS A 65 14.41 4.21 7.50
CA LYS A 65 15.87 4.44 7.54
C LYS A 65 16.57 3.67 8.66
N ARG A 66 15.90 3.41 9.78
CA ARG A 66 16.43 2.58 10.87
C ARG A 66 16.66 1.12 10.45
N PHE A 67 15.98 0.69 9.41
CA PHE A 67 16.11 -0.64 8.79
C PHE A 67 16.97 -0.62 7.53
N ASP A 68 17.73 0.45 7.29
CA ASP A 68 18.52 0.69 6.07
C ASP A 68 17.68 0.69 4.78
N GLU A 69 16.43 1.16 4.89
CA GLU A 69 15.53 1.29 3.75
C GLU A 69 15.26 2.76 3.42
N ASN A 70 15.40 3.11 2.14
CA ASN A 70 15.16 4.45 1.65
C ASN A 70 13.88 4.50 0.82
N PHE A 71 12.85 5.12 1.38
CA PHE A 71 11.56 5.32 0.73
C PHE A 71 11.42 6.75 0.22
N VAL A 72 10.78 6.90 -0.94
CA VAL A 72 10.49 8.19 -1.55
C VAL A 72 9.01 8.51 -1.35
N PRO A 73 8.65 9.58 -0.62
CA PRO A 73 7.26 10.01 -0.57
C PRO A 73 6.86 10.64 -1.91
N LEU A 74 5.75 10.19 -2.48
CA LEU A 74 5.21 10.74 -3.71
C LEU A 74 4.13 11.77 -3.42
N ASN A 75 4.14 12.86 -4.17
CA ASN A 75 3.04 13.79 -4.28
C ASN A 75 2.17 13.47 -5.52
N GLY A 76 1.11 14.22 -5.74
CA GLY A 76 0.22 13.99 -6.88
C GLY A 76 0.92 14.10 -8.23
N THR A 77 1.85 15.02 -8.39
CA THR A 77 2.62 15.21 -9.63
C THR A 77 3.51 14.00 -9.92
N LEU A 78 4.26 13.53 -8.92
CA LEU A 78 5.14 12.37 -9.07
C LEU A 78 4.35 11.08 -9.29
N LEU A 79 3.22 10.91 -8.60
CA LEU A 79 2.38 9.73 -8.80
C LEU A 79 1.78 9.69 -10.21
N ARG A 80 1.30 10.81 -10.73
CA ARG A 80 0.83 10.91 -12.11
C ARG A 80 1.94 10.63 -13.13
N HIS A 81 3.15 11.08 -12.83
CA HIS A 81 4.33 10.74 -13.64
C HIS A 81 4.56 9.23 -13.66
N CYS A 82 4.54 8.55 -12.52
CA CYS A 82 4.68 7.10 -12.45
C CYS A 82 3.59 6.36 -13.24
N ILE A 83 2.34 6.81 -13.14
CA ILE A 83 1.20 6.25 -13.89
C ILE A 83 1.43 6.42 -15.39
N LYS A 84 1.81 7.60 -15.84
CA LYS A 84 2.07 7.88 -17.25
C LYS A 84 3.22 7.06 -17.81
N GLU A 85 4.33 6.98 -17.10
CA GLU A 85 5.48 6.14 -17.49
C GLU A 85 5.10 4.66 -17.55
N SER A 86 4.37 4.17 -16.56
CA SER A 86 3.87 2.78 -16.55
C SER A 86 2.94 2.50 -17.73
N HIS A 87 2.10 3.45 -18.09
CA HIS A 87 1.20 3.33 -19.26
C HIS A 87 1.99 3.26 -20.56
N LEU A 88 3.06 4.03 -20.70
CA LEU A 88 3.87 4.10 -21.91
C LEU A 88 4.83 2.92 -22.06
N SER A 89 5.47 2.51 -20.97
CA SER A 89 6.54 1.48 -20.98
C SER A 89 6.07 0.09 -20.56
N GLY A 90 4.91 -0.02 -19.91
CA GLY A 90 4.42 -1.26 -19.31
C GLY A 90 5.06 -1.61 -17.97
N GLU A 91 5.92 -0.76 -17.44
CA GLU A 91 6.63 -0.98 -16.18
C GLU A 91 6.60 0.24 -15.27
N TRP A 92 6.45 0.01 -13.96
CA TRP A 92 6.60 1.05 -12.95
C TRP A 92 8.05 1.53 -12.89
N PRO A 93 8.31 2.86 -12.82
CA PRO A 93 9.68 3.37 -12.84
C PRO A 93 10.53 2.80 -11.69
N ALA A 94 11.70 2.26 -12.04
CA ALA A 94 12.60 1.59 -11.07
C ALA A 94 13.07 2.51 -9.95
N GLN A 95 13.23 3.81 -10.20
CA GLN A 95 13.60 4.81 -9.19
C GLN A 95 12.53 5.02 -8.12
N TYR A 96 11.29 4.59 -8.37
CA TYR A 96 10.15 4.67 -7.46
C TYR A 96 9.67 3.29 -7.01
N GLU A 97 10.58 2.34 -6.88
CA GLU A 97 10.26 0.99 -6.41
C GLU A 97 9.94 0.92 -4.91
N LYS A 98 10.46 1.87 -4.12
CA LYS A 98 10.15 2.00 -2.68
C LYS A 98 9.54 3.37 -2.41
N VAL A 99 8.23 3.41 -2.28
CA VAL A 99 7.45 4.65 -2.23
C VAL A 99 6.44 4.69 -1.10
N ILE A 100 6.15 5.91 -0.67
CA ILE A 100 5.11 6.21 0.31
C ILE A 100 4.04 7.06 -0.37
N LEU A 101 2.79 6.61 -0.33
CA LEU A 101 1.64 7.30 -0.89
C LEU A 101 0.69 7.76 0.23
N PRO A 102 0.39 9.06 0.31
CA PRO A 102 -0.67 9.51 1.20
C PRO A 102 -2.05 9.10 0.67
N THR A 103 -2.93 8.66 1.56
CA THR A 103 -4.29 8.23 1.24
C THR A 103 -5.12 9.32 0.55
N SER A 104 -4.78 10.59 0.77
CA SER A 104 -5.46 11.75 0.19
C SER A 104 -5.25 11.92 -1.32
N LEU A 105 -4.31 11.20 -1.94
CA LEU A 105 -4.06 11.29 -3.38
C LEU A 105 -5.10 10.56 -4.22
N PHE A 106 -5.81 9.59 -3.65
CA PHE A 106 -6.74 8.74 -4.38
C PHE A 106 -8.09 9.43 -4.57
N ASP A 107 -8.24 10.11 -5.68
CA ASP A 107 -9.48 10.72 -6.15
C ASP A 107 -9.92 10.12 -7.49
N ASN A 108 -11.05 10.60 -8.01
CA ASN A 108 -11.60 10.12 -9.27
C ASN A 108 -10.63 10.29 -10.44
N ASP A 109 -9.99 11.44 -10.54
CA ASP A 109 -9.08 11.75 -11.67
C ASP A 109 -7.84 10.87 -11.64
N LEU A 110 -7.30 10.59 -10.44
CA LEU A 110 -6.15 9.70 -10.30
C LEU A 110 -6.48 8.26 -10.67
N LEU A 111 -7.63 7.76 -10.22
CA LEU A 111 -8.03 6.37 -10.46
C LEU A 111 -8.46 6.12 -11.89
N PHE A 112 -9.30 7.01 -12.44
CA PHE A 112 -9.96 6.78 -13.73
C PHE A 112 -9.40 7.62 -14.88
N GLY A 113 -8.45 8.49 -14.59
CA GLY A 113 -7.87 9.40 -15.58
C GLY A 113 -8.71 10.64 -15.83
N LYS A 114 -8.10 11.63 -16.44
CA LYS A 114 -8.71 12.93 -16.70
C LYS A 114 -8.92 13.12 -18.19
N SER A 115 -10.14 13.49 -18.57
CA SER A 115 -10.44 13.93 -19.96
C SER A 115 -9.88 15.34 -20.14
N GLY A 116 -8.79 15.43 -20.89
CA GLY A 116 -8.21 16.73 -21.25
C GLY A 116 -8.98 17.40 -22.41
N LYS A 117 -8.73 18.69 -22.62
CA LYS A 117 -9.18 19.42 -23.83
C LYS A 117 -8.50 18.91 -25.11
N SER A 118 -7.45 18.14 -24.99
CA SER A 118 -6.74 17.44 -26.07
C SER A 118 -7.38 16.09 -26.32
N LYS A 119 -7.24 15.57 -27.54
CA LYS A 119 -7.78 14.26 -27.97
C LYS A 119 -7.19 13.05 -27.22
N SER A 120 -6.16 13.26 -26.39
CA SER A 120 -5.57 12.23 -25.55
C SER A 120 -6.05 12.38 -24.10
N ARG A 121 -6.64 11.32 -23.59
CA ARG A 121 -7.00 11.19 -22.18
C ARG A 121 -5.75 10.83 -21.38
N ASP A 122 -5.50 11.52 -20.25
CA ASP A 122 -4.48 11.08 -19.29
C ASP A 122 -4.93 9.77 -18.63
N PRO A 123 -4.07 8.72 -18.59
CA PRO A 123 -4.43 7.46 -17.99
C PRO A 123 -4.62 7.59 -16.48
N GLY A 124 -5.58 6.85 -15.93
CA GLY A 124 -5.72 6.65 -14.49
C GLY A 124 -4.96 5.42 -14.00
N LEU A 125 -4.85 5.30 -12.68
CA LEU A 125 -4.20 4.15 -12.06
C LEU A 125 -4.84 2.82 -12.50
N LEU A 126 -6.16 2.76 -12.54
CA LEU A 126 -6.91 1.55 -12.90
C LEU A 126 -6.88 1.22 -14.41
N ASP A 127 -6.41 2.15 -15.24
CA ASP A 127 -6.25 1.95 -16.69
C ASP A 127 -4.94 1.23 -17.03
N LEU A 128 -4.02 1.04 -16.07
CA LEU A 128 -2.72 0.43 -16.33
C LEU A 128 -2.86 -1.07 -16.63
N ASP A 129 -2.30 -1.48 -17.77
CA ASP A 129 -2.20 -2.87 -18.20
C ASP A 129 -0.81 -3.11 -18.82
N PRO A 130 0.05 -3.92 -18.19
CA PRO A 130 -0.20 -4.64 -16.94
C PRO A 130 -0.29 -3.72 -15.72
N ALA A 131 -1.05 -4.16 -14.69
CA ALA A 131 -1.11 -3.47 -13.41
C ALA A 131 0.27 -3.43 -12.72
N PRO A 132 0.64 -2.35 -12.05
CA PRO A 132 1.89 -2.29 -11.32
C PRO A 132 1.92 -3.33 -10.21
N LYS A 133 3.02 -4.07 -10.13
CA LYS A 133 3.21 -5.19 -9.21
C LYS A 133 4.25 -4.83 -8.17
N PHE A 134 3.80 -4.61 -6.93
CA PHE A 134 4.71 -4.44 -5.81
C PHE A 134 4.92 -5.77 -5.09
N ASP A 135 6.15 -6.03 -4.67
CA ASP A 135 6.48 -7.25 -3.92
C ASP A 135 5.83 -7.22 -2.53
N LEU A 136 5.74 -6.03 -1.93
CA LEU A 136 5.08 -5.82 -0.65
C LEU A 136 4.26 -4.53 -0.68
N VAL A 137 3.02 -4.61 -0.20
CA VAL A 137 2.15 -3.45 0.06
C VAL A 137 1.85 -3.38 1.55
N ILE A 138 2.16 -2.24 2.16
CA ILE A 138 1.86 -1.94 3.56
C ILE A 138 0.82 -0.83 3.59
N VAL A 139 -0.29 -1.06 4.29
CA VAL A 139 -1.34 -0.06 4.47
C VAL A 139 -1.46 0.28 5.95
N ASP A 140 -1.10 1.52 6.30
CA ASP A 140 -1.25 2.04 7.66
C ASP A 140 -2.65 2.61 7.85
N GLU A 141 -3.14 2.54 9.08
CA GLU A 141 -4.50 2.95 9.43
C GLU A 141 -5.56 2.29 8.51
N ALA A 142 -5.40 0.99 8.26
CA ALA A 142 -6.20 0.24 7.30
C ALA A 142 -7.71 0.25 7.59
N HIS A 143 -8.12 0.59 8.81
CA HIS A 143 -9.53 0.75 9.18
C HIS A 143 -10.23 1.88 8.39
N HIS A 144 -9.50 2.79 7.76
CA HIS A 144 -10.08 3.81 6.86
C HIS A 144 -10.59 3.26 5.53
N ILE A 145 -10.20 2.06 5.13
CA ILE A 145 -10.67 1.41 3.89
C ILE A 145 -11.96 0.60 4.03
N ARG A 146 -12.62 0.70 5.17
CA ARG A 146 -13.84 -0.04 5.51
C ARG A 146 -15.05 0.18 4.58
N ASN A 147 -15.11 1.34 3.92
CA ASN A 147 -16.19 1.62 2.97
C ASN A 147 -15.77 1.25 1.55
N SER A 148 -16.41 0.21 0.99
CA SER A 148 -16.11 -0.35 -0.33
C SER A 148 -16.37 0.61 -1.50
N GLU A 149 -17.14 1.66 -1.29
CA GLU A 149 -17.47 2.65 -2.33
C GLU A 149 -16.43 3.77 -2.46
N THR A 150 -15.47 3.85 -1.55
CA THR A 150 -14.46 4.92 -1.57
C THR A 150 -13.38 4.67 -2.62
N PHE A 151 -12.81 5.76 -3.13
CA PHE A 151 -11.64 5.68 -4.02
C PHE A 151 -10.43 5.05 -3.34
N LEU A 152 -10.26 5.30 -2.03
CA LEU A 152 -9.21 4.67 -1.23
C LEU A 152 -9.35 3.14 -1.22
N HIS A 153 -10.54 2.62 -0.99
CA HIS A 153 -10.80 1.19 -1.01
C HIS A 153 -10.45 0.57 -2.37
N GLN A 154 -10.89 1.19 -3.45
CA GLN A 154 -10.62 0.73 -4.82
C GLN A 154 -9.12 0.72 -5.12
N ALA A 155 -8.39 1.77 -4.73
CA ALA A 155 -6.95 1.87 -4.91
C ALA A 155 -6.19 0.81 -4.12
N VAL A 156 -6.51 0.65 -2.83
CA VAL A 156 -5.88 -0.35 -1.96
C VAL A 156 -6.15 -1.76 -2.46
N ARG A 157 -7.38 -2.06 -2.84
CA ARG A 157 -7.73 -3.36 -3.42
C ARG A 157 -6.94 -3.66 -4.69
N TYR A 158 -6.83 -2.68 -5.58
CA TYR A 158 -6.06 -2.80 -6.82
C TYR A 158 -4.59 -3.13 -6.55
N PHE A 159 -3.94 -2.42 -5.65
CA PHE A 159 -2.55 -2.71 -5.29
C PHE A 159 -2.40 -4.05 -4.56
N ALA A 160 -3.31 -4.38 -3.65
CA ALA A 160 -3.27 -5.63 -2.90
C ALA A 160 -3.47 -6.85 -3.79
N ASP A 161 -4.39 -6.80 -4.73
CA ASP A 161 -4.66 -7.90 -5.67
C ASP A 161 -3.45 -8.22 -6.55
N ASN A 162 -2.60 -7.21 -6.82
CA ASN A 162 -1.41 -7.35 -7.65
C ASN A 162 -0.10 -7.48 -6.84
N ALA A 163 -0.17 -7.56 -5.51
CA ALA A 163 1.01 -7.67 -4.66
C ALA A 163 1.32 -9.14 -4.29
N GLU A 164 2.61 -9.45 -4.14
CA GLU A 164 3.03 -10.74 -3.59
C GLU A 164 2.70 -10.86 -2.11
N ALA A 165 3.01 -9.82 -1.33
CA ALA A 165 2.72 -9.76 0.10
C ALA A 165 1.96 -8.48 0.46
N VAL A 166 1.05 -8.57 1.42
CA VAL A 166 0.28 -7.43 1.92
C VAL A 166 0.24 -7.43 3.44
N VAL A 167 0.49 -6.27 4.02
CA VAL A 167 0.41 -6.03 5.46
C VAL A 167 -0.52 -4.87 5.73
N PHE A 168 -1.60 -5.13 6.45
CA PHE A 168 -2.49 -4.10 6.96
C PHE A 168 -2.18 -3.83 8.43
N LEU A 169 -1.97 -2.57 8.76
CA LEU A 169 -1.80 -2.09 10.13
C LEU A 169 -3.06 -1.34 10.53
N SER A 170 -3.65 -1.73 11.62
CA SER A 170 -4.90 -1.12 12.11
C SER A 170 -4.85 -0.89 13.61
N ALA A 171 -5.67 0.04 14.09
CA ALA A 171 -6.02 0.12 15.50
C ALA A 171 -6.78 -1.15 15.93
N THR A 172 -6.99 -1.32 17.23
CA THR A 172 -7.59 -2.53 17.81
C THR A 172 -8.88 -2.99 17.11
N PRO A 173 -9.08 -4.31 16.96
CA PRO A 173 -10.33 -4.88 16.43
C PRO A 173 -11.57 -4.46 17.20
N VAL A 174 -11.44 -4.07 18.46
CA VAL A 174 -12.54 -3.61 19.33
C VAL A 174 -13.22 -2.33 18.80
N GLN A 175 -12.46 -1.52 18.05
CA GLN A 175 -12.99 -0.30 17.44
C GLN A 175 -13.58 -0.55 16.05
N LEU A 176 -13.37 -1.74 15.49
CA LEU A 176 -13.91 -2.15 14.21
C LEU A 176 -15.21 -2.93 14.47
N GLY A 177 -16.31 -2.51 13.85
CA GLY A 177 -17.52 -3.33 13.77
C GLY A 177 -17.24 -4.63 13.02
N ARG A 178 -18.13 -5.61 13.17
CA ARG A 178 -18.01 -6.89 12.43
C ARG A 178 -17.90 -6.68 10.92
N ASP A 179 -18.70 -5.77 10.39
CA ASP A 179 -18.76 -5.48 8.95
C ASP A 179 -17.48 -4.80 8.46
N ASP A 180 -16.91 -3.92 9.28
CA ASP A 180 -15.64 -3.25 8.98
C ASP A 180 -14.48 -4.25 8.92
N LEU A 181 -14.40 -5.17 9.88
CA LEU A 181 -13.39 -6.23 9.90
C LEU A 181 -13.56 -7.16 8.71
N PHE A 182 -14.80 -7.53 8.37
CA PHE A 182 -15.09 -8.37 7.22
C PHE A 182 -14.67 -7.71 5.91
N THR A 183 -14.93 -6.42 5.76
CA THR A 183 -14.49 -5.63 4.59
C THR A 183 -12.96 -5.63 4.47
N LEU A 184 -12.24 -5.42 5.56
CA LEU A 184 -10.77 -5.48 5.56
C LEU A 184 -10.24 -6.86 5.18
N LEU A 185 -10.83 -7.91 5.75
CA LEU A 185 -10.43 -9.28 5.44
C LEU A 185 -10.71 -9.66 3.99
N ASN A 186 -11.81 -9.16 3.40
CA ASN A 186 -12.12 -9.38 1.99
C ASN A 186 -11.14 -8.67 1.04
N VAL A 187 -10.64 -7.49 1.40
CA VAL A 187 -9.59 -6.81 0.62
C VAL A 187 -8.26 -7.53 0.76
N LEU A 188 -7.96 -8.02 1.94
CA LEU A 188 -6.74 -8.76 2.24
C LEU A 188 -6.73 -10.15 1.58
N ARG A 189 -7.85 -10.84 1.63
CA ARG A 189 -8.10 -12.15 1.01
C ARG A 189 -9.47 -12.17 0.36
N PRO A 190 -9.58 -11.95 -0.95
CA PRO A 190 -10.87 -11.90 -1.64
C PRO A 190 -11.51 -13.28 -1.85
N ASP A 191 -10.83 -14.37 -1.53
CA ASP A 191 -11.30 -15.76 -1.73
C ASP A 191 -12.27 -16.23 -0.63
#